data_dbaa5dd008141b01100bceb3eefdaff2
#
_entry.id   dbaa5dd008141b01100bceb3eefdaff2
#
_cell.length_a   1.000
_cell.length_b   1.000
_cell.length_c   1.000
_cell.angle_alpha   90.00
_cell.angle_beta   90.00
_cell.angle_gamma   90.00
#
_symmetry.space_group_name_H-M   'P 1'
#
loop_
_entity.id
_entity.type
_entity.pdbx_description
1 polymer ?
#
loop_
_entity_poly.entity_id
_entity_poly.type
_entity_poly.pdbx_seq_one_letter_code
_entity_poly.pdbx_strand_id
1 'polypeptide(L)'
;GQWSSHLGSSDSLFVNASSWGLLITGSMVGYNDKRSNDKFGLLKRTIGRLGEPVIRKSMNFAMKIMGKQFVLGETIEDATERAAEKEQVGYVYSYDMLGEGARTMADADDYLKSYQDAIDVIGKVANKSGVANPRKSPGISVKLSAIHPRYEFTHKSRVMNEIVPKLKALCLQAKSYNI
;
A
#
# COMPACT_ATOMS: atom_id res chain seq x y z
N GLY A 1 -30.14 -6.60 -19.52
CA GLY A 1 -29.68 -5.24 -19.60
C GLY A 1 -28.37 -5.12 -20.36
N GLN A 2 -28.12 -4.00 -20.98
CA GLN A 2 -27.05 -3.72 -21.95
C GLN A 2 -25.61 -3.63 -21.39
N TRP A 3 -25.35 -4.10 -20.17
CA TRP A 3 -24.02 -4.01 -19.54
C TRP A 3 -22.98 -4.94 -20.18
N SER A 4 -23.43 -6.05 -20.77
CA SER A 4 -22.50 -7.01 -21.39
C SER A 4 -21.91 -6.56 -22.73
N SER A 5 -22.51 -5.57 -23.40
CA SER A 5 -22.02 -5.06 -24.68
C SER A 5 -20.81 -4.11 -24.56
N HIS A 6 -20.50 -3.64 -23.33
CA HIS A 6 -19.36 -2.76 -23.06
C HIS A 6 -18.17 -3.48 -22.42
N LEU A 7 -18.28 -4.80 -22.22
CA LEU A 7 -17.21 -5.60 -21.66
C LEU A 7 -16.04 -5.72 -22.66
N GLY A 8 -14.86 -5.28 -22.22
CA GLY A 8 -13.65 -5.37 -23.04
C GLY A 8 -13.42 -4.25 -24.03
N SER A 9 -14.27 -3.20 -24.05
CA SER A 9 -14.18 -2.08 -25.00
C SER A 9 -13.31 -0.91 -24.50
N SER A 10 -12.75 -0.99 -23.31
CA SER A 10 -11.87 0.05 -22.77
C SER A 10 -10.42 -0.21 -23.15
N ASP A 11 -9.68 0.84 -23.54
CA ASP A 11 -8.23 0.81 -23.75
C ASP A 11 -7.44 0.52 -22.45
N SER A 12 -8.09 0.63 -21.28
CA SER A 12 -7.52 0.30 -19.99
C SER A 12 -7.73 -1.17 -19.64
N LEU A 13 -6.64 -1.92 -19.58
CA LEU A 13 -6.61 -3.32 -19.14
C LEU A 13 -7.22 -3.52 -17.76
N PHE A 14 -7.11 -2.50 -16.90
CA PHE A 14 -7.70 -2.45 -15.55
C PHE A 14 -9.23 -2.39 -15.59
N VAL A 15 -9.81 -1.51 -16.40
CA VAL A 15 -11.28 -1.38 -16.54
C VAL A 15 -11.86 -2.68 -17.06
N ASN A 16 -11.21 -3.31 -18.02
CA ASN A 16 -11.64 -4.58 -18.58
C ASN A 16 -11.55 -5.70 -17.54
N ALA A 17 -10.45 -5.82 -16.78
CA ALA A 17 -10.28 -6.84 -15.74
C ALA A 17 -11.28 -6.64 -14.59
N SER A 18 -11.55 -5.42 -14.17
CA SER A 18 -12.53 -5.09 -13.13
C SER A 18 -13.97 -5.43 -13.57
N SER A 19 -14.30 -5.12 -14.81
CA SER A 19 -15.62 -5.42 -15.40
C SER A 19 -15.86 -6.92 -15.49
N TRP A 20 -14.86 -7.70 -15.91
CA TRP A 20 -14.91 -9.16 -15.92
C TRP A 20 -14.99 -9.75 -14.50
N GLY A 21 -14.23 -9.21 -13.56
CA GLY A 21 -14.29 -9.61 -12.14
C GLY A 21 -15.67 -9.41 -11.53
N LEU A 22 -16.29 -8.26 -11.76
CA LEU A 22 -17.65 -7.96 -11.29
C LEU A 22 -18.71 -8.87 -11.95
N LEU A 23 -18.56 -9.18 -13.23
CA LEU A 23 -19.50 -10.05 -13.94
C LEU A 23 -19.43 -11.49 -13.43
N ILE A 24 -18.22 -12.02 -13.20
CA ILE A 24 -18.00 -13.35 -12.64
C ILE A 24 -18.58 -13.41 -11.21
N THR A 25 -18.28 -12.41 -10.37
CA THR A 25 -18.79 -12.34 -9.00
C THR A 25 -20.29 -12.14 -8.96
N GLY A 26 -20.85 -11.26 -9.79
CA GLY A 26 -22.28 -11.02 -9.89
C GLY A 26 -23.06 -12.24 -10.40
N SER A 27 -22.49 -13.01 -11.33
CA SER A 27 -23.09 -14.26 -11.81
C SER A 27 -23.07 -15.38 -10.74
N MET A 28 -22.07 -15.38 -9.84
CA MET A 28 -22.03 -16.31 -8.72
C MET A 28 -23.03 -15.97 -7.59
N VAL A 29 -23.24 -14.69 -7.32
CA VAL A 29 -24.15 -14.23 -6.25
C VAL A 29 -25.61 -14.21 -6.72
N GLY A 30 -25.87 -13.88 -7.99
CA GLY A 30 -27.24 -13.72 -8.54
C GLY A 30 -27.98 -15.03 -8.88
N TYR A 31 -27.30 -16.18 -8.82
CA TYR A 31 -27.88 -17.45 -9.29
C TYR A 31 -28.40 -18.32 -8.13
N ASN A 32 -29.40 -17.79 -7.40
CA ASN A 32 -30.17 -18.58 -6.41
C ASN A 32 -31.56 -18.94 -6.93
N ASP A 33 -31.68 -19.20 -8.22
CA ASP A 33 -32.96 -19.61 -8.83
C ASP A 33 -33.08 -21.14 -8.90
N LYS A 34 -34.12 -21.65 -8.26
CA LYS A 34 -34.41 -23.05 -7.92
C LYS A 34 -34.81 -23.94 -9.09
N ARG A 35 -34.42 -23.67 -10.33
CA ARG A 35 -34.78 -24.48 -11.51
C ARG A 35 -33.66 -24.58 -12.51
N SER A 36 -32.77 -25.53 -12.34
CA SER A 36 -32.07 -26.12 -13.50
C SER A 36 -31.37 -27.44 -13.18
N ASN A 37 -31.48 -28.34 -14.14
CA ASN A 37 -31.10 -29.73 -14.24
C ASN A 37 -29.69 -30.12 -13.75
N ASP A 38 -29.55 -31.41 -13.33
CA ASP A 38 -28.42 -32.13 -12.76
C ASP A 38 -27.01 -31.87 -13.33
N LYS A 39 -26.89 -31.44 -14.57
CA LYS A 39 -25.59 -31.14 -15.20
C LYS A 39 -24.90 -29.89 -14.63
N PHE A 40 -25.68 -28.91 -14.15
CA PHE A 40 -25.17 -27.70 -13.48
C PHE A 40 -24.73 -27.97 -12.03
N GLY A 41 -25.30 -28.98 -11.39
CA GLY A 41 -24.91 -29.41 -10.04
C GLY A 41 -23.49 -29.95 -9.99
N LEU A 42 -23.07 -30.71 -11.03
CA LEU A 42 -21.72 -31.24 -11.15
C LEU A 42 -20.69 -30.10 -11.41
N LEU A 43 -21.03 -29.17 -12.29
CA LEU A 43 -20.20 -27.99 -12.58
C LEU A 43 -20.05 -27.11 -11.34
N LYS A 44 -21.14 -26.90 -10.57
CA LYS A 44 -21.12 -26.16 -9.31
C LYS A 44 -20.26 -26.82 -8.23
N ARG A 45 -20.26 -28.16 -8.15
CA ARG A 45 -19.40 -28.92 -7.23
C ARG A 45 -17.94 -28.88 -7.65
N THR A 46 -17.66 -28.94 -8.94
CA THR A 46 -16.28 -28.87 -9.48
C THR A 46 -15.72 -27.45 -9.36
N ILE A 47 -16.51 -26.42 -9.64
CA ILE A 47 -16.14 -25.01 -9.42
C ILE A 47 -15.98 -24.73 -7.92
N GLY A 48 -16.80 -25.30 -7.04
CA GLY A 48 -16.67 -25.14 -5.59
C GLY A 48 -15.39 -25.75 -5.01
N ARG A 49 -14.88 -26.86 -5.61
CA ARG A 49 -13.64 -27.51 -5.16
C ARG A 49 -12.36 -26.95 -5.81
N LEU A 50 -12.43 -26.55 -7.07
CA LEU A 50 -11.30 -25.94 -7.81
C LEU A 50 -11.35 -24.41 -7.76
N GLY A 51 -12.50 -23.83 -7.42
CA GLY A 51 -12.75 -22.39 -7.50
C GLY A 51 -12.10 -21.59 -6.39
N GLU A 52 -11.98 -22.12 -5.17
CA GLU A 52 -11.40 -21.35 -4.06
C GLU A 52 -9.97 -20.88 -4.33
N PRO A 53 -9.02 -21.76 -4.73
CA PRO A 53 -7.65 -21.30 -5.02
C PRO A 53 -7.58 -20.41 -6.27
N VAL A 54 -8.44 -20.62 -7.26
CA VAL A 54 -8.50 -19.76 -8.46
C VAL A 54 -9.08 -18.39 -8.11
N ILE A 55 -10.19 -18.35 -7.36
CA ILE A 55 -10.80 -17.11 -6.89
C ILE A 55 -9.82 -16.36 -6.01
N ARG A 56 -9.15 -17.00 -5.07
CA ARG A 56 -8.15 -16.39 -4.19
C ARG A 56 -6.98 -15.80 -5.00
N LYS A 57 -6.44 -16.54 -5.96
CA LYS A 57 -5.38 -16.05 -6.84
C LYS A 57 -5.83 -14.86 -7.70
N SER A 58 -7.06 -14.92 -8.26
CA SER A 58 -7.63 -13.83 -9.06
C SER A 58 -7.88 -12.58 -8.21
N MET A 59 -8.41 -12.74 -7.00
CA MET A 59 -8.59 -11.64 -6.04
C MET A 59 -7.26 -11.01 -5.65
N ASN A 60 -6.26 -11.83 -5.31
CA ASN A 60 -4.91 -11.34 -4.98
C ASN A 60 -4.28 -10.62 -6.17
N PHE A 61 -4.45 -11.12 -7.38
CA PHE A 61 -3.96 -10.46 -8.60
C PHE A 61 -4.66 -9.12 -8.85
N ALA A 62 -6.00 -9.07 -8.70
CA ALA A 62 -6.77 -7.84 -8.83
C ALA A 62 -6.37 -6.82 -7.74
N MET A 63 -6.22 -7.26 -6.48
CA MET A 63 -5.73 -6.41 -5.40
C MET A 63 -4.31 -5.88 -5.65
N LYS A 64 -3.43 -6.71 -6.22
CA LYS A 64 -2.08 -6.26 -6.62
C LYS A 64 -2.11 -5.19 -7.70
N ILE A 65 -2.96 -5.35 -8.72
CA ILE A 65 -3.13 -4.34 -9.78
C ILE A 65 -3.68 -3.04 -9.19
N MET A 66 -4.72 -3.12 -8.37
CA MET A 66 -5.30 -1.95 -7.69
C MET A 66 -4.29 -1.31 -6.73
N GLY A 67 -3.63 -2.11 -5.91
CA GLY A 67 -2.62 -1.64 -4.96
C GLY A 67 -1.52 -0.84 -5.66
N LYS A 68 -1.03 -1.31 -6.81
CA LYS A 68 0.00 -0.59 -7.60
C LYS A 68 -0.40 0.81 -8.07
N GLN A 69 -1.68 1.14 -8.10
CA GLN A 69 -2.14 2.49 -8.46
C GLN A 69 -2.10 3.46 -7.26
N PHE A 70 -2.25 2.93 -6.04
CA PHE A 70 -2.36 3.72 -4.82
C PHE A 70 -1.14 3.60 -3.91
N VAL A 71 -0.37 2.51 -4.07
CA VAL A 71 0.81 2.22 -3.26
C VAL A 71 2.03 2.17 -4.17
N LEU A 72 3.02 3.00 -3.86
CA LEU A 72 4.24 3.11 -4.67
C LEU A 72 5.11 1.85 -4.57
N GLY A 73 5.16 1.18 -3.41
CA GLY A 73 5.88 -0.06 -3.19
C GLY A 73 5.39 -0.79 -1.94
N GLU A 74 5.62 -2.10 -1.86
CA GLU A 74 5.36 -2.90 -0.66
C GLU A 74 6.47 -2.69 0.39
N THR A 75 7.69 -2.38 -0.08
CA THR A 75 8.85 -2.00 0.73
C THR A 75 9.36 -0.62 0.31
N ILE A 76 10.22 -0.02 1.12
CA ILE A 76 10.82 1.28 0.79
C ILE A 76 11.78 1.15 -0.40
N GLU A 77 12.44 0.01 -0.54
CA GLU A 77 13.30 -0.30 -1.69
C GLU A 77 12.50 -0.33 -2.99
N ASP A 78 11.38 -1.08 -3.01
CA ASP A 78 10.46 -1.12 -4.17
C ASP A 78 9.93 0.27 -4.52
N ALA A 79 9.60 1.06 -3.49
CA ALA A 79 9.08 2.41 -3.66
C ALA A 79 10.13 3.34 -4.28
N THR A 80 11.37 3.31 -3.79
CA THR A 80 12.47 4.14 -4.32
C THR A 80 12.87 3.71 -5.74
N GLU A 81 12.86 2.41 -6.05
CA GLU A 81 13.11 1.91 -7.40
C GLU A 81 12.06 2.42 -8.40
N ARG A 82 10.78 2.34 -8.04
CA ARG A 82 9.68 2.85 -8.89
C ARG A 82 9.65 4.37 -9.00
N ALA A 83 10.09 5.08 -7.98
CA ALA A 83 10.19 6.54 -7.99
C ALA A 83 11.26 7.04 -8.95
N ALA A 84 12.36 6.31 -9.13
CA ALA A 84 13.54 6.72 -9.87
C ALA A 84 13.24 7.19 -11.30
N GLU A 85 12.29 6.53 -12.00
CA GLU A 85 11.88 6.92 -13.35
C GLU A 85 11.28 8.34 -13.39
N LYS A 86 10.45 8.69 -12.41
CA LYS A 86 9.82 10.01 -12.31
C LYS A 86 10.76 11.07 -11.74
N GLU A 87 11.67 10.67 -10.86
CA GLU A 87 12.68 11.57 -10.32
C GLU A 87 13.62 12.09 -11.42
N GLN A 88 13.93 11.27 -12.44
CA GLN A 88 14.70 11.70 -13.60
C GLN A 88 14.07 12.85 -14.39
N VAL A 89 12.75 12.98 -14.36
CA VAL A 89 12.01 14.08 -14.99
C VAL A 89 11.59 15.18 -13.99
N GLY A 90 12.21 15.21 -12.81
CA GLY A 90 12.13 16.31 -11.83
C GLY A 90 11.07 16.15 -10.75
N TYR A 91 10.42 14.99 -10.61
CA TYR A 91 9.55 14.74 -9.45
C TYR A 91 10.38 14.50 -8.19
N VAL A 92 9.84 14.91 -7.06
CA VAL A 92 10.39 14.65 -5.72
C VAL A 92 9.31 13.99 -4.89
N TYR A 93 9.65 12.92 -4.17
CA TYR A 93 8.71 12.13 -3.38
C TYR A 93 8.87 12.40 -1.89
N SER A 94 7.74 12.47 -1.20
CA SER A 94 7.67 12.32 0.26
C SER A 94 7.05 10.95 0.54
N TYR A 95 7.87 10.02 0.98
CA TYR A 95 7.41 8.65 1.27
C TYR A 95 6.57 8.64 2.53
N ASP A 96 5.45 7.93 2.50
CA ASP A 96 4.51 7.79 3.59
C ASP A 96 4.20 6.31 3.83
N MET A 97 4.52 5.81 5.01
CA MET A 97 4.26 4.42 5.36
C MET A 97 2.79 4.23 5.70
N LEU A 98 2.24 3.07 5.35
CA LEU A 98 0.86 2.70 5.62
C LEU A 98 0.77 1.73 6.79
N GLY A 99 -0.39 1.71 7.46
CA GLY A 99 -0.66 0.79 8.57
C GLY A 99 -0.17 1.29 9.94
N GLU A 100 0.15 2.55 10.06
CA GLU A 100 0.73 3.18 11.23
C GLU A 100 -0.30 3.44 12.34
N GLY A 101 -0.37 2.57 13.30
CA GLY A 101 -1.21 2.74 14.48
C GLY A 101 -0.66 1.92 15.64
N ALA A 102 0.28 2.51 16.40
CA ALA A 102 0.82 1.87 17.58
C ALA A 102 -0.27 1.69 18.65
N ARG A 103 -0.51 0.46 19.08
CA ARG A 103 -1.41 0.13 20.19
C ARG A 103 -0.65 -0.09 21.47
N THR A 104 0.61 -0.51 21.37
CA THR A 104 1.53 -0.76 22.49
C THR A 104 2.83 0.02 22.29
N MET A 105 3.66 0.11 23.32
CA MET A 105 5.01 0.69 23.19
C MET A 105 5.89 -0.18 22.30
N ALA A 106 5.71 -1.49 22.30
CA ALA A 106 6.44 -2.40 21.41
C ALA A 106 6.12 -2.08 19.94
N ASP A 107 4.83 -1.93 19.58
CA ASP A 107 4.45 -1.51 18.21
C ASP A 107 5.10 -0.16 17.85
N ALA A 108 5.13 0.79 18.80
CA ALA A 108 5.73 2.11 18.58
C ALA A 108 7.25 2.04 18.36
N ASP A 109 7.93 1.13 19.01
CA ASP A 109 9.36 0.91 18.84
C ASP A 109 9.65 0.20 17.49
N ASP A 110 8.80 -0.73 17.07
CA ASP A 110 8.88 -1.37 15.75
C ASP A 110 8.67 -0.36 14.62
N TYR A 111 7.67 0.53 14.75
CA TYR A 111 7.46 1.62 13.79
C TYR A 111 8.63 2.62 13.78
N LEU A 112 9.16 2.98 14.96
CA LEU A 112 10.33 3.85 15.05
C LEU A 112 11.52 3.26 14.28
N LYS A 113 11.77 1.97 14.46
CA LYS A 113 12.80 1.24 13.73
C LYS A 113 12.53 1.26 12.22
N SER A 114 11.29 1.00 11.81
CA SER A 114 10.90 1.04 10.39
C SER A 114 11.14 2.42 9.76
N TYR A 115 10.89 3.51 10.49
CA TYR A 115 11.23 4.87 10.05
C TYR A 115 12.73 5.08 9.92
N GLN A 116 13.53 4.58 10.86
CA GLN A 116 15.00 4.66 10.80
C GLN A 116 15.54 3.92 9.58
N ASP A 117 15.08 2.69 9.36
CA ASP A 117 15.49 1.86 8.21
C ASP A 117 15.09 2.54 6.88
N ALA A 118 13.88 3.12 6.80
CA ALA A 118 13.42 3.84 5.62
C ALA A 118 14.25 5.12 5.36
N ILE A 119 14.58 5.90 6.38
CA ILE A 119 15.45 7.08 6.26
C ILE A 119 16.83 6.68 5.71
N ASP A 120 17.38 5.56 6.15
CA ASP A 120 18.67 5.06 5.65
C ASP A 120 18.61 4.69 4.16
N VAL A 121 17.52 4.03 3.72
CA VAL A 121 17.33 3.67 2.30
C VAL A 121 17.17 4.93 1.45
N ILE A 122 16.24 5.82 1.82
CA ILE A 122 15.97 7.08 1.12
C ILE A 122 17.26 7.95 1.06
N GLY A 123 17.96 8.06 2.17
CA GLY A 123 19.19 8.84 2.27
C GLY A 123 20.31 8.32 1.38
N LYS A 124 20.48 7.00 1.30
CA LYS A 124 21.44 6.37 0.39
C LYS A 124 21.11 6.62 -1.08
N VAL A 125 19.82 6.61 -1.44
CA VAL A 125 19.36 6.91 -2.81
C VAL A 125 19.59 8.39 -3.12
N ALA A 126 19.21 9.30 -2.22
CA ALA A 126 19.42 10.74 -2.37
C ALA A 126 20.89 11.10 -2.55
N ASN A 127 21.79 10.51 -1.76
CA ASN A 127 23.24 10.76 -1.86
C ASN A 127 23.83 10.27 -3.19
N LYS A 128 23.30 9.18 -3.77
CA LYS A 128 23.74 8.71 -5.10
C LYS A 128 23.36 9.68 -6.21
N SER A 129 22.25 10.39 -6.07
CA SER A 129 21.80 11.41 -7.04
C SER A 129 22.59 12.71 -6.97
N GLY A 130 23.47 12.88 -5.97
CA GLY A 130 24.28 14.07 -5.78
C GLY A 130 23.51 15.33 -5.36
N VAL A 131 22.24 15.20 -4.96
CA VAL A 131 21.42 16.31 -4.51
C VAL A 131 21.72 16.60 -3.04
N ALA A 132 22.43 17.69 -2.77
CA ALA A 132 22.79 18.14 -1.42
C ALA A 132 21.78 19.12 -0.81
N ASN A 133 20.55 19.18 -1.29
CA ASN A 133 19.55 20.17 -0.86
C ASN A 133 18.28 19.48 -0.37
N PRO A 134 17.93 19.55 0.93
CA PRO A 134 16.73 18.89 1.49
C PRO A 134 15.41 19.27 0.80
N ARG A 135 15.34 20.45 0.17
CA ARG A 135 14.13 20.87 -0.56
C ARG A 135 13.98 20.20 -1.94
N LYS A 136 15.03 19.58 -2.43
CA LYS A 136 15.07 18.88 -3.73
C LYS A 136 15.32 17.39 -3.57
N SER A 137 15.57 16.94 -2.36
CA SER A 137 15.76 15.53 -2.01
C SER A 137 14.42 14.88 -1.70
N PRO A 138 14.29 13.57 -1.94
CA PRO A 138 13.17 12.82 -1.39
C PRO A 138 13.16 12.90 0.14
N GLY A 139 11.97 12.81 0.73
CA GLY A 139 11.78 12.85 2.17
C GLY A 139 10.85 11.76 2.66
N ILE A 140 10.57 11.76 3.96
CA ILE A 140 9.65 10.83 4.59
C ILE A 140 8.67 11.56 5.50
N SER A 141 7.40 11.15 5.44
CA SER A 141 6.36 11.63 6.36
C SER A 141 6.34 10.74 7.60
N VAL A 142 6.53 11.33 8.78
CA VAL A 142 6.50 10.62 10.06
C VAL A 142 5.20 10.93 10.79
N LYS A 143 4.41 9.89 11.09
CA LYS A 143 3.20 10.01 11.90
C LYS A 143 3.53 9.83 13.39
N LEU A 144 3.28 10.85 14.19
CA LEU A 144 3.60 10.83 15.61
C LEU A 144 2.80 9.78 16.39
N SER A 145 1.60 9.45 15.91
CA SER A 145 0.78 8.36 16.45
C SER A 145 1.36 6.97 16.21
N ALA A 146 2.26 6.82 15.26
CA ALA A 146 2.96 5.55 15.02
C ALA A 146 4.07 5.32 16.05
N ILE A 147 4.71 6.37 16.57
CA ILE A 147 5.84 6.26 17.50
C ILE A 147 5.46 6.43 18.97
N HIS A 148 4.14 6.52 19.25
CA HIS A 148 3.61 6.55 20.61
C HIS A 148 2.15 6.10 20.68
N PRO A 149 1.79 5.05 21.48
CA PRO A 149 0.44 4.46 21.52
C PRO A 149 -0.60 5.34 22.20
N ARG A 150 -0.18 6.36 22.97
CA ARG A 150 -1.05 7.32 23.66
C ARG A 150 -0.82 8.74 23.14
N TYR A 151 -0.75 8.90 21.81
CA TYR A 151 -0.66 10.23 21.20
C TYR A 151 -2.01 10.95 21.30
N GLU A 152 -2.30 11.41 22.50
CA GLU A 152 -3.58 12.05 22.89
C GLU A 152 -3.30 13.31 23.70
N PHE A 153 -4.18 14.31 23.57
CA PHE A 153 -4.02 15.59 24.29
C PHE A 153 -4.04 15.40 25.82
N THR A 154 -4.84 14.47 26.32
CA THR A 154 -4.95 14.16 27.78
C THR A 154 -3.63 13.65 28.38
N HIS A 155 -2.72 13.11 27.55
CA HIS A 155 -1.41 12.62 27.96
C HIS A 155 -0.26 13.52 27.52
N LYS A 156 -0.52 14.80 27.20
CA LYS A 156 0.41 15.74 26.57
C LYS A 156 1.80 15.76 27.20
N SER A 157 1.91 15.89 28.52
CA SER A 157 3.21 15.98 29.20
C SER A 157 4.04 14.72 29.00
N ARG A 158 3.43 13.55 29.13
CA ARG A 158 4.08 12.25 28.91
C ARG A 158 4.49 12.10 27.45
N VAL A 159 3.56 12.37 26.53
CA VAL A 159 3.77 12.28 25.08
C VAL A 159 4.94 13.16 24.65
N MET A 160 4.98 14.40 25.10
CA MET A 160 6.08 15.32 24.76
C MET A 160 7.43 14.80 25.27
N ASN A 161 7.48 14.29 26.50
CA ASN A 161 8.72 13.78 27.07
C ASN A 161 9.23 12.53 26.35
N GLU A 162 8.33 11.66 25.87
CA GLU A 162 8.69 10.38 25.23
C GLU A 162 8.88 10.50 23.71
N ILE A 163 8.09 11.35 23.00
CA ILE A 163 8.18 11.49 21.53
C ILE A 163 9.31 12.43 21.11
N VAL A 164 9.51 13.55 21.82
CA VAL A 164 10.49 14.56 21.37
C VAL A 164 11.90 14.00 21.17
N PRO A 165 12.43 13.16 22.08
CA PRO A 165 13.73 12.52 21.86
C PRO A 165 13.74 11.61 20.63
N LYS A 166 12.69 10.79 20.41
CA LYS A 166 12.56 9.88 19.29
C LYS A 166 12.51 10.65 17.97
N LEU A 167 11.64 11.66 17.89
CA LEU A 167 11.51 12.50 16.69
C LEU A 167 12.80 13.26 16.39
N LYS A 168 13.47 13.81 17.43
CA LYS A 168 14.78 14.47 17.26
C LYS A 168 15.82 13.51 16.68
N ALA A 169 15.86 12.27 17.11
CA ALA A 169 16.78 11.26 16.58
C ALA A 169 16.52 11.00 15.09
N LEU A 170 15.25 10.83 14.67
CA LEU A 170 14.87 10.68 13.26
C LEU A 170 15.26 11.90 12.43
N CYS A 171 15.00 13.12 12.93
CA CYS A 171 15.38 14.35 12.25
C CYS A 171 16.89 14.49 12.09
N LEU A 172 17.68 14.10 13.09
CA LEU A 172 19.15 14.12 13.01
C LEU A 172 19.66 13.11 12.01
N GLN A 173 19.07 11.91 11.97
CA GLN A 173 19.39 10.89 10.98
C GLN A 173 19.07 11.38 9.56
N ALA A 174 17.88 11.91 9.32
CA ALA A 174 17.48 12.46 8.03
C ALA A 174 18.42 13.62 7.61
N LYS A 175 18.72 14.52 8.54
CA LYS A 175 19.67 15.62 8.31
C LYS A 175 21.06 15.13 7.89
N SER A 176 21.55 14.01 8.42
CA SER A 176 22.85 13.45 8.03
C SER A 176 22.92 13.02 6.56
N TYR A 177 21.77 12.77 5.95
CA TYR A 177 21.62 12.44 4.53
C TYR A 177 21.17 13.63 3.67
N ASN A 178 20.90 14.79 4.25
CA ASN A 178 20.28 15.96 3.58
C ASN A 178 18.91 15.67 2.97
N ILE A 179 18.09 14.90 3.65
CA ILE A 179 16.69 14.61 3.28
C ILE A 179 15.72 15.13 4.33
#